data_f127ec30633cd65f61370358d7650e06
#
_entry.id   f127ec30633cd65f61370358d7650e06
#
_cell.length_a   1.000
_cell.length_b   1.000
_cell.length_c   1.000
_cell.angle_alpha   90.00
_cell.angle_beta   90.00
_cell.angle_gamma   90.00
#
_symmetry.space_group_name_H-M   'P 1'
#
loop_
_entity.id
_entity.type
_entity.pdbx_description
1 polymer ?
#
loop_
_entity_poly.entity_id
_entity_poly.type
_entity_poly.pdbx_seq_one_letter_code
_entity_poly.pdbx_strand_id
1 'polypeptide(L)'
;MRQKKTAYVMLAWWCFAALTVGRAQVPEVTISKDSSGWNLLRHGEIHPVLGAGAKANFELLQSSGANSIRLWSTNKSALLDSAHARDMSVMLGLYLRPERTGMDYNDVHAVEGQLAELKQEILKYKDHPALLLWGIGNEVDLQYTNTRVWDSVEALAKFIHQVDPHHPTSTVLAGIDPAKIHMVRTHCPSVDVLGVNAYGSIEKLPLNIRRFGWDKPYLVTEWGVNGPFEAPKTAWGAKKEPPGGIKAATRLRRFEEIIAADSARCLGSYCFLWGQKQESTATWHGLFLSDGQPTDGVDAMHRAWTGEWPTTRAPGIVDLKLKGKGWRKDHVVQVGEVLRLEVEVENHGAAVLWTCALFPESTSTKTGGDRQASLTEVPASFEVSPGPVVEFTAPQEPGAYRVFVRACNTTDQCSSANLPFLVSAPKK
;
A
#
# COMPACT_ATOMS: atom_id res chain seq x y z
N MET A 1 -11.53 -88.66 -34.06
CA MET A 1 -11.79 -87.22 -34.17
C MET A 1 -11.30 -86.51 -32.88
N ARG A 2 -10.15 -85.85 -32.92
CA ARG A 2 -9.57 -85.15 -31.78
C ARG A 2 -9.78 -83.62 -31.98
N GLN A 3 -10.58 -83.01 -31.13
CA GLN A 3 -10.74 -81.55 -31.12
C GLN A 3 -9.55 -80.90 -30.44
N LYS A 4 -8.92 -79.97 -31.14
CA LYS A 4 -7.91 -79.08 -30.58
C LYS A 4 -8.58 -77.90 -29.96
N LYS A 5 -8.37 -77.67 -28.62
CA LYS A 5 -8.75 -76.45 -27.92
C LYS A 5 -7.62 -75.43 -28.07
N THR A 6 -7.91 -74.33 -28.72
CA THR A 6 -7.03 -73.17 -28.82
C THR A 6 -7.26 -72.26 -27.64
N ALA A 7 -6.26 -72.05 -26.78
CA ALA A 7 -6.32 -71.09 -25.69
C ALA A 7 -5.83 -69.70 -26.20
N TYR A 8 -6.70 -68.68 -26.05
CA TYR A 8 -6.31 -67.28 -26.25
C TYR A 8 -5.75 -66.70 -24.96
N VAL A 9 -4.47 -66.30 -24.95
CA VAL A 9 -3.84 -65.51 -23.89
C VAL A 9 -4.09 -64.03 -24.21
N MET A 10 -4.94 -63.38 -23.39
CA MET A 10 -5.07 -61.93 -23.37
C MET A 10 -3.89 -61.32 -22.60
N LEU A 11 -3.00 -60.64 -23.29
CA LEU A 11 -2.04 -59.74 -22.64
C LEU A 11 -2.72 -58.42 -22.31
N ALA A 12 -2.97 -58.16 -21.03
CA ALA A 12 -3.42 -56.85 -20.58
C ALA A 12 -2.20 -55.91 -20.50
N TRP A 13 -2.15 -54.92 -21.37
CA TRP A 13 -1.20 -53.83 -21.30
C TRP A 13 -1.68 -52.82 -20.24
N TRP A 14 -1.00 -52.75 -19.12
CA TRP A 14 -1.17 -51.68 -18.14
C TRP A 14 -0.35 -50.47 -18.61
N CYS A 15 -1.03 -49.47 -19.19
CA CYS A 15 -0.43 -48.15 -19.40
C CYS A 15 -0.32 -47.44 -18.03
N PHE A 16 0.85 -47.43 -17.44
CA PHE A 16 1.21 -46.52 -16.38
C PHE A 16 1.32 -45.12 -17.00
N ALA A 17 0.27 -44.32 -16.91
CA ALA A 17 0.40 -42.88 -17.09
C ALA A 17 1.16 -42.33 -15.89
N ALA A 18 2.45 -42.09 -16.06
CA ALA A 18 3.23 -41.30 -15.12
C ALA A 18 2.66 -39.88 -15.12
N LEU A 19 1.89 -39.53 -14.08
CA LEU A 19 1.57 -38.15 -13.75
C LEU A 19 2.89 -37.45 -13.41
N THR A 20 3.54 -36.84 -14.40
CA THR A 20 4.57 -35.85 -14.17
C THR A 20 3.86 -34.67 -13.51
N VAL A 21 3.96 -34.57 -12.19
CA VAL A 21 3.71 -33.31 -11.49
C VAL A 21 4.72 -32.32 -12.05
N GLY A 22 4.30 -31.56 -13.05
CA GLY A 22 5.12 -30.49 -13.61
C GLY A 22 5.46 -29.54 -12.48
N ARG A 23 6.74 -29.44 -12.12
CA ARG A 23 7.22 -28.34 -11.29
C ARG A 23 6.78 -27.05 -11.99
N ALA A 24 6.06 -26.19 -11.31
CA ALA A 24 5.76 -24.87 -11.84
C ALA A 24 7.08 -24.22 -12.27
N GLN A 25 7.16 -23.82 -13.53
CA GLN A 25 8.37 -23.22 -14.07
C GLN A 25 8.58 -21.88 -13.35
N VAL A 26 9.77 -21.64 -12.82
CA VAL A 26 10.15 -20.35 -12.23
C VAL A 26 9.98 -19.28 -13.31
N PRO A 27 9.21 -18.21 -13.08
CA PRO A 27 9.05 -17.17 -14.08
C PRO A 27 10.37 -16.46 -14.32
N GLU A 28 10.76 -16.36 -15.56
CA GLU A 28 11.85 -15.46 -15.92
C GLU A 28 11.32 -14.03 -15.93
N VAL A 29 11.90 -13.19 -15.09
CA VAL A 29 11.58 -11.77 -15.00
C VAL A 29 12.79 -10.96 -15.43
N THR A 30 12.67 -10.21 -16.51
CA THR A 30 13.76 -9.42 -17.07
C THR A 30 13.40 -7.96 -17.18
N ILE A 31 14.42 -7.12 -17.09
CA ILE A 31 14.31 -5.69 -17.37
C ILE A 31 14.97 -5.44 -18.72
N SER A 32 14.21 -4.89 -19.65
CA SER A 32 14.67 -4.54 -20.99
C SER A 32 14.49 -3.05 -21.25
N LYS A 33 15.23 -2.55 -22.21
CA LYS A 33 15.11 -1.18 -22.68
C LYS A 33 15.00 -1.17 -24.20
N ASP A 34 13.97 -0.51 -24.70
CA ASP A 34 13.76 -0.30 -26.13
C ASP A 34 13.59 1.18 -26.47
N SER A 35 13.07 1.49 -27.66
CA SER A 35 12.81 2.87 -28.10
C SER A 35 11.70 3.57 -27.30
N SER A 36 10.78 2.83 -26.67
CA SER A 36 9.69 3.35 -25.86
C SER A 36 10.14 3.63 -24.41
N GLY A 37 11.20 2.96 -23.93
CA GLY A 37 11.71 3.11 -22.58
C GLY A 37 12.11 1.79 -21.93
N TRP A 38 11.95 1.73 -20.61
CA TRP A 38 12.22 0.56 -19.80
C TRP A 38 10.96 -0.30 -19.63
N ASN A 39 11.12 -1.61 -19.78
CA ASN A 39 10.05 -2.58 -19.63
C ASN A 39 10.44 -3.64 -18.59
N LEU A 40 9.50 -4.02 -17.75
CA LEU A 40 9.55 -5.23 -16.94
C LEU A 40 8.84 -6.33 -17.73
N LEU A 41 9.51 -7.44 -17.97
CA LEU A 41 8.96 -8.60 -18.67
C LEU A 41 8.82 -9.74 -17.67
N ARG A 42 7.68 -10.43 -17.70
CA ARG A 42 7.44 -11.69 -16.99
C ARG A 42 7.04 -12.75 -18.01
N HIS A 43 7.76 -13.87 -18.04
CA HIS A 43 7.60 -14.90 -19.11
C HIS A 43 7.74 -14.34 -20.54
N GLY A 44 8.56 -13.30 -20.73
CA GLY A 44 8.75 -12.64 -22.02
C GLY A 44 7.66 -11.63 -22.40
N GLU A 45 6.59 -11.50 -21.62
CA GLU A 45 5.51 -10.54 -21.85
C GLU A 45 5.68 -9.27 -21.01
N ILE A 46 5.30 -8.11 -21.58
CA ILE A 46 5.33 -6.84 -20.83
C ILE A 46 4.39 -6.90 -19.63
N HIS A 47 4.93 -6.67 -18.46
CA HIS A 47 4.23 -6.78 -17.18
C HIS A 47 4.32 -5.47 -16.38
N PRO A 48 3.51 -4.44 -16.71
CA PRO A 48 3.46 -3.23 -15.91
C PRO A 48 2.89 -3.57 -14.53
N VAL A 49 3.52 -3.06 -13.48
CA VAL A 49 3.09 -3.36 -12.12
C VAL A 49 1.86 -2.53 -11.75
N LEU A 50 0.72 -3.17 -11.69
CA LEU A 50 -0.55 -2.64 -11.20
C LEU A 50 -0.82 -3.30 -9.85
N GLY A 51 -0.30 -2.73 -8.76
CA GLY A 51 -0.27 -3.43 -7.50
C GLY A 51 -0.62 -2.61 -6.27
N ALA A 52 -0.69 -3.33 -5.15
CA ALA A 52 -0.85 -2.73 -3.83
C ALA A 52 -0.04 -3.47 -2.76
N GLY A 53 0.31 -2.75 -1.68
CA GLY A 53 0.73 -3.38 -0.46
C GLY A 53 -0.46 -4.10 0.17
N ALA A 54 -0.49 -5.44 0.13
CA ALA A 54 -1.67 -6.22 0.48
C ALA A 54 -1.31 -7.45 1.33
N LYS A 55 -2.20 -7.79 2.27
CA LYS A 55 -2.08 -9.00 3.10
C LYS A 55 -3.39 -9.80 3.17
N ALA A 56 -4.45 -9.32 2.53
CA ALA A 56 -5.78 -9.92 2.48
C ALA A 56 -6.56 -9.39 1.28
N ASN A 57 -7.78 -9.87 1.09
CA ASN A 57 -8.73 -9.42 0.06
C ASN A 57 -8.16 -9.51 -1.37
N PHE A 58 -7.39 -10.58 -1.65
CA PHE A 58 -6.72 -10.75 -2.95
C PHE A 58 -7.70 -10.98 -4.11
N GLU A 59 -8.84 -11.58 -3.84
CA GLU A 59 -9.88 -11.77 -4.85
C GLU A 59 -10.44 -10.42 -5.33
N LEU A 60 -10.78 -9.53 -4.40
CA LEU A 60 -11.22 -8.18 -4.73
C LEU A 60 -10.08 -7.36 -5.38
N LEU A 61 -8.83 -7.57 -4.94
CA LEU A 61 -7.66 -6.90 -5.53
C LEU A 61 -7.49 -7.30 -7.01
N GLN A 62 -7.54 -8.60 -7.29
CA GLN A 62 -7.45 -9.13 -8.66
C GLN A 62 -8.63 -8.65 -9.53
N SER A 63 -9.86 -8.76 -9.03
CA SER A 63 -11.06 -8.31 -9.76
C SER A 63 -11.09 -6.79 -9.97
N SER A 64 -10.34 -6.03 -9.16
CA SER A 64 -10.11 -4.59 -9.37
C SER A 64 -9.04 -4.28 -10.42
N GLY A 65 -8.45 -5.31 -11.07
CA GLY A 65 -7.47 -5.14 -12.15
C GLY A 65 -6.01 -5.15 -11.69
N ALA A 66 -5.72 -5.41 -10.42
CA ALA A 66 -4.34 -5.55 -9.97
C ALA A 66 -3.73 -6.88 -10.41
N ASN A 67 -2.44 -6.87 -10.74
CA ASN A 67 -1.65 -8.05 -11.15
C ASN A 67 -0.50 -8.37 -10.19
N SER A 68 -0.29 -7.56 -9.15
CA SER A 68 0.84 -7.71 -8.24
C SER A 68 0.55 -7.27 -6.82
N ILE A 69 1.21 -7.90 -5.85
CA ILE A 69 1.22 -7.44 -4.45
C ILE A 69 2.65 -7.13 -4.00
N ARG A 70 2.76 -6.26 -2.99
CA ARG A 70 4.02 -6.01 -2.30
C ARG A 70 3.96 -6.53 -0.87
N LEU A 71 4.96 -7.31 -0.49
CA LEU A 71 5.23 -7.75 0.87
C LEU A 71 6.55 -7.13 1.36
N TRP A 72 6.57 -6.64 2.61
CA TRP A 72 7.76 -5.98 3.19
C TRP A 72 8.77 -6.93 3.80
N SER A 73 8.38 -8.20 3.94
CA SER A 73 9.23 -9.25 4.53
C SER A 73 8.73 -10.63 4.16
N THR A 74 9.58 -11.62 4.35
CA THR A 74 9.36 -13.05 4.09
C THR A 74 8.52 -13.76 5.17
N ASN A 75 8.23 -13.11 6.30
CA ASN A 75 7.52 -13.71 7.44
C ASN A 75 6.03 -14.05 7.16
N LYS A 76 5.53 -13.77 5.98
CA LYS A 76 4.17 -14.04 5.51
C LYS A 76 4.16 -14.87 4.22
N SER A 77 5.03 -15.87 4.14
CA SER A 77 5.23 -16.69 2.93
C SER A 77 3.98 -17.38 2.40
N ALA A 78 3.03 -17.76 3.25
CA ALA A 78 1.75 -18.30 2.79
C ALA A 78 0.96 -17.33 1.86
N LEU A 79 1.29 -16.03 1.88
CA LEU A 79 0.69 -15.05 0.97
C LEU A 79 1.25 -15.16 -0.46
N LEU A 80 2.46 -15.73 -0.64
CA LEU A 80 3.02 -16.01 -1.95
C LEU A 80 2.16 -17.05 -2.69
N ASP A 81 1.82 -18.17 -2.00
CA ASP A 81 0.92 -19.20 -2.55
C ASP A 81 -0.46 -18.61 -2.88
N SER A 82 -0.98 -17.76 -2.00
CA SER A 82 -2.28 -17.11 -2.18
C SER A 82 -2.30 -16.16 -3.38
N ALA A 83 -1.18 -15.47 -3.64
CA ALA A 83 -1.00 -14.62 -4.83
C ALA A 83 -0.86 -15.48 -6.09
N HIS A 84 -0.02 -16.52 -6.04
CA HIS A 84 0.17 -17.44 -7.16
C HIS A 84 -1.13 -18.11 -7.61
N ALA A 85 -1.95 -18.57 -6.67
CA ALA A 85 -3.25 -19.18 -6.96
C ALA A 85 -4.22 -18.25 -7.71
N ARG A 86 -3.92 -16.94 -7.77
CA ARG A 86 -4.69 -15.90 -8.48
C ARG A 86 -3.91 -15.26 -9.62
N ASP A 87 -2.84 -15.90 -10.08
CA ASP A 87 -1.94 -15.39 -11.11
C ASP A 87 -1.38 -13.97 -10.82
N MET A 88 -1.25 -13.64 -9.53
CA MET A 88 -0.67 -12.38 -9.10
C MET A 88 0.81 -12.55 -8.78
N SER A 89 1.61 -11.61 -9.22
CA SER A 89 3.03 -11.56 -8.93
C SER A 89 3.32 -10.88 -7.57
N VAL A 90 4.52 -11.06 -7.03
CA VAL A 90 4.90 -10.53 -5.71
C VAL A 90 6.25 -9.83 -5.76
N MET A 91 6.29 -8.56 -5.35
CA MET A 91 7.51 -7.92 -4.89
C MET A 91 7.75 -8.38 -3.44
N LEU A 92 8.77 -9.22 -3.24
CA LEU A 92 9.07 -9.80 -1.93
C LEU A 92 10.17 -9.02 -1.22
N GLY A 93 9.81 -8.42 -0.08
CA GLY A 93 10.74 -7.66 0.74
C GLY A 93 11.67 -8.54 1.56
N LEU A 94 12.93 -8.15 1.61
CA LEU A 94 13.93 -8.63 2.55
C LEU A 94 14.08 -7.58 3.65
N TYR A 95 13.70 -7.94 4.88
CA TYR A 95 13.70 -6.98 5.99
C TYR A 95 15.11 -6.72 6.49
N LEU A 96 15.84 -5.86 5.77
CA LEU A 96 17.09 -5.30 6.23
C LEU A 96 16.79 -4.29 7.34
N ARG A 97 17.24 -4.56 8.58
CA ARG A 97 16.90 -3.78 9.78
C ARG A 97 17.44 -2.35 9.67
N PRO A 98 16.60 -1.31 9.74
CA PRO A 98 17.05 0.07 9.70
C PRO A 98 17.81 0.46 10.99
N GLU A 99 18.77 1.39 10.87
CA GLU A 99 19.50 1.95 12.00
C GLU A 99 18.54 2.55 13.05
N ARG A 100 17.49 3.24 12.63
CA ARG A 100 16.45 3.83 13.50
C ARG A 100 15.71 2.80 14.38
N THR A 101 15.80 1.51 14.07
CA THR A 101 15.23 0.42 14.87
C THR A 101 16.26 -0.33 15.70
N GLY A 102 17.48 0.23 15.83
CA GLY A 102 18.53 -0.26 16.71
C GLY A 102 19.58 -1.15 16.04
N MET A 103 19.65 -1.20 14.69
CA MET A 103 20.74 -1.88 14.01
C MET A 103 22.01 -1.02 14.03
N ASP A 104 23.10 -1.54 14.55
CA ASP A 104 24.43 -0.91 14.43
C ASP A 104 25.20 -1.51 13.24
N TYR A 105 25.37 -0.72 12.21
CA TYR A 105 26.12 -1.11 11.02
C TYR A 105 27.66 -1.03 11.19
N ASN A 106 28.17 -0.65 12.38
CA ASN A 106 29.56 -0.82 12.75
C ASN A 106 29.82 -2.15 13.46
N ASP A 107 28.80 -2.82 13.99
CA ASP A 107 28.90 -4.15 14.56
C ASP A 107 28.96 -5.20 13.41
N VAL A 108 30.18 -5.62 13.09
CA VAL A 108 30.44 -6.58 12.00
C VAL A 108 29.69 -7.90 12.23
N HIS A 109 29.63 -8.39 13.47
CA HIS A 109 28.96 -9.65 13.78
C HIS A 109 27.45 -9.55 13.61
N ALA A 110 26.84 -8.43 14.04
CA ALA A 110 25.41 -8.19 13.83
C ALA A 110 25.07 -8.07 12.34
N VAL A 111 25.93 -7.40 11.55
CA VAL A 111 25.76 -7.27 10.09
C VAL A 111 25.89 -8.62 9.40
N GLU A 112 26.95 -9.39 9.69
CA GLU A 112 27.16 -10.73 9.12
C GLU A 112 26.02 -11.69 9.46
N GLY A 113 25.56 -11.68 10.70
CA GLY A 113 24.42 -12.48 11.15
C GLY A 113 23.15 -12.15 10.38
N GLN A 114 22.81 -10.86 10.25
CA GLN A 114 21.65 -10.42 9.45
C GLN A 114 21.77 -10.82 7.98
N LEU A 115 22.94 -10.63 7.36
CA LEU A 115 23.15 -11.02 5.97
C LEU A 115 23.04 -12.53 5.78
N ALA A 116 23.54 -13.34 6.71
CA ALA A 116 23.41 -14.80 6.66
C ALA A 116 21.94 -15.23 6.72
N GLU A 117 21.15 -14.65 7.64
CA GLU A 117 19.69 -14.89 7.72
C GLU A 117 18.99 -14.55 6.41
N LEU A 118 19.21 -13.35 5.86
CA LEU A 118 18.55 -12.90 4.63
C LEU A 118 18.97 -13.72 3.39
N LYS A 119 20.23 -14.19 3.33
CA LYS A 119 20.68 -15.11 2.28
C LYS A 119 19.94 -16.46 2.33
N GLN A 120 19.63 -16.98 3.52
CA GLN A 120 18.81 -18.19 3.64
C GLN A 120 17.37 -17.95 3.15
N GLU A 121 16.79 -16.78 3.46
CA GLU A 121 15.47 -16.42 2.95
C GLU A 121 15.45 -16.31 1.41
N ILE A 122 16.49 -15.75 0.80
CA ILE A 122 16.64 -15.69 -0.66
C ILE A 122 16.67 -17.11 -1.24
N LEU A 123 17.52 -18.00 -0.74
CA LEU A 123 17.62 -19.39 -1.20
C LEU A 123 16.31 -20.16 -1.07
N LYS A 124 15.52 -19.84 -0.04
CA LYS A 124 14.22 -20.48 0.22
C LYS A 124 13.15 -20.08 -0.78
N TYR A 125 13.11 -18.81 -1.20
CA TYR A 125 12.00 -18.27 -1.99
C TYR A 125 12.33 -17.94 -3.44
N LYS A 126 13.59 -18.00 -3.87
CA LYS A 126 14.02 -17.65 -5.23
C LYS A 126 13.32 -18.43 -6.35
N ASP A 127 12.87 -19.64 -6.06
CA ASP A 127 12.20 -20.50 -7.06
C ASP A 127 10.67 -20.43 -6.95
N HIS A 128 10.11 -19.46 -6.18
CA HIS A 128 8.67 -19.35 -5.99
C HIS A 128 7.99 -18.75 -7.22
N PRO A 129 6.94 -19.38 -7.82
CA PRO A 129 6.35 -18.96 -9.08
C PRO A 129 5.64 -17.61 -9.06
N ALA A 130 5.30 -17.08 -7.86
CA ALA A 130 4.75 -15.73 -7.72
C ALA A 130 5.82 -14.64 -7.63
N LEU A 131 7.10 -14.99 -7.40
CA LEU A 131 8.14 -13.97 -7.24
C LEU A 131 8.29 -13.14 -8.52
N LEU A 132 8.28 -11.82 -8.38
CA LEU A 132 8.50 -10.87 -9.46
C LEU A 132 9.85 -10.17 -9.32
N LEU A 133 10.14 -9.68 -8.15
CA LEU A 133 11.42 -9.01 -7.84
C LEU A 133 11.67 -8.97 -6.34
N TRP A 134 12.94 -8.80 -5.97
CA TRP A 134 13.38 -8.66 -4.60
C TRP A 134 13.40 -7.20 -4.16
N GLY A 135 12.81 -6.90 -2.99
CA GLY A 135 12.88 -5.59 -2.35
C GLY A 135 13.85 -5.60 -1.18
N ILE A 136 15.09 -5.16 -1.37
CA ILE A 136 16.15 -5.20 -0.37
C ILE A 136 16.02 -3.99 0.56
N GLY A 137 15.56 -4.21 1.78
CA GLY A 137 15.24 -3.15 2.75
C GLY A 137 13.99 -2.37 2.41
N ASN A 138 13.48 -1.63 3.38
CA ASN A 138 12.42 -0.63 3.21
C ASN A 138 12.77 0.59 4.03
N GLU A 139 12.95 1.73 3.36
CA GLU A 139 13.25 3.01 4.01
C GLU A 139 14.45 2.92 4.98
N VAL A 140 15.48 2.17 4.60
CA VAL A 140 16.72 2.07 5.39
C VAL A 140 17.47 3.42 5.46
N ASP A 141 17.11 4.32 4.55
CA ASP A 141 17.59 5.71 4.46
C ASP A 141 16.82 6.68 5.36
N LEU A 142 15.75 6.23 6.04
CA LEU A 142 14.98 7.09 6.93
C LEU A 142 15.69 7.25 8.28
N GLN A 143 16.15 8.48 8.57
CA GLN A 143 16.87 8.83 9.80
C GLN A 143 18.15 7.99 10.03
N TYR A 144 18.81 7.54 8.97
CA TYR A 144 20.08 6.85 9.06
C TYR A 144 21.24 7.85 9.20
N THR A 145 22.32 7.41 9.84
CA THR A 145 23.58 8.16 9.97
C THR A 145 24.78 7.36 9.44
N ASN A 146 24.65 6.02 9.42
CA ASN A 146 25.71 5.12 9.00
C ASN A 146 25.51 4.63 7.55
N THR A 147 26.37 5.08 6.66
CA THR A 147 26.30 4.74 5.24
C THR A 147 26.62 3.29 4.91
N ARG A 148 27.16 2.51 5.87
CA ARG A 148 27.46 1.06 5.68
C ARG A 148 26.20 0.22 5.46
N VAL A 149 25.02 0.74 5.74
CA VAL A 149 23.77 0.06 5.34
C VAL A 149 23.74 -0.23 3.84
N TRP A 150 24.30 0.65 3.02
CA TRP A 150 24.36 0.48 1.57
C TRP A 150 25.29 -0.65 1.14
N ASP A 151 26.36 -0.93 1.88
CA ASP A 151 27.23 -2.09 1.63
C ASP A 151 26.44 -3.40 1.84
N SER A 152 25.53 -3.42 2.80
CA SER A 152 24.64 -4.57 3.04
C SER A 152 23.61 -4.74 1.92
N VAL A 153 23.05 -3.65 1.40
CA VAL A 153 22.15 -3.67 0.23
C VAL A 153 22.88 -4.24 -0.99
N GLU A 154 24.07 -3.76 -1.27
CA GLU A 154 24.90 -4.21 -2.39
C GLU A 154 25.31 -5.68 -2.25
N ALA A 155 25.69 -6.10 -1.03
CA ALA A 155 26.07 -7.48 -0.77
C ALA A 155 24.90 -8.46 -1.03
N LEU A 156 23.67 -8.08 -0.67
CA LEU A 156 22.48 -8.87 -0.95
C LEU A 156 22.11 -8.85 -2.43
N ALA A 157 22.19 -7.69 -3.11
CA ALA A 157 21.93 -7.61 -4.54
C ALA A 157 22.88 -8.50 -5.35
N LYS A 158 24.19 -8.45 -5.06
CA LYS A 158 25.19 -9.34 -5.67
C LYS A 158 24.91 -10.81 -5.38
N PHE A 159 24.55 -11.15 -4.15
CA PHE A 159 24.22 -12.53 -3.81
C PHE A 159 23.00 -13.03 -4.56
N ILE A 160 21.95 -12.20 -4.68
CA ILE A 160 20.75 -12.54 -5.46
C ILE A 160 21.15 -12.84 -6.90
N HIS A 161 21.89 -11.97 -7.58
CA HIS A 161 22.33 -12.19 -8.97
C HIS A 161 23.15 -13.47 -9.16
N GLN A 162 23.87 -13.94 -8.11
CA GLN A 162 24.64 -15.19 -8.16
C GLN A 162 23.76 -16.44 -8.06
N VAL A 163 22.68 -16.40 -7.27
CA VAL A 163 21.86 -17.59 -6.94
C VAL A 163 20.48 -17.57 -7.56
N ASP A 164 20.03 -16.41 -8.02
CA ASP A 164 18.73 -16.17 -8.64
C ASP A 164 18.85 -15.25 -9.86
N PRO A 165 19.25 -15.79 -11.01
CA PRO A 165 19.39 -15.00 -12.24
C PRO A 165 18.05 -14.64 -12.88
N HIS A 166 16.93 -15.09 -12.31
CA HIS A 166 15.59 -14.95 -12.89
C HIS A 166 14.81 -13.75 -12.36
N HIS A 167 15.24 -13.13 -11.26
CA HIS A 167 14.48 -12.04 -10.65
C HIS A 167 15.36 -10.81 -10.38
N PRO A 168 14.90 -9.62 -10.80
CA PRO A 168 15.64 -8.38 -10.57
C PRO A 168 15.58 -7.96 -9.09
N THR A 169 16.53 -7.09 -8.73
CA THR A 169 16.68 -6.51 -7.40
C THR A 169 16.20 -5.07 -7.34
N SER A 170 15.64 -4.68 -6.20
CA SER A 170 15.27 -3.31 -5.88
C SER A 170 15.68 -2.97 -4.44
N THR A 171 15.99 -1.69 -4.18
CA THR A 171 15.99 -1.15 -2.82
C THR A 171 14.99 -0.01 -2.72
N VAL A 172 14.37 0.18 -1.53
CA VAL A 172 13.23 1.08 -1.37
C VAL A 172 13.60 2.27 -0.50
N LEU A 173 13.51 3.47 -1.08
CA LEU A 173 13.83 4.75 -0.42
C LEU A 173 12.58 5.45 0.14
N ALA A 174 12.75 6.12 1.29
CA ALA A 174 11.78 7.07 1.86
C ALA A 174 11.85 8.41 1.10
N GLY A 175 11.22 8.48 -0.08
CA GLY A 175 11.38 9.60 -1.00
C GLY A 175 12.78 9.67 -1.61
N ILE A 176 13.02 10.65 -2.47
CA ILE A 176 14.31 10.86 -3.12
C ILE A 176 14.82 12.29 -2.97
N ASP A 177 16.13 12.41 -2.90
CA ASP A 177 16.89 13.65 -3.05
C ASP A 177 18.22 13.37 -3.77
N PRO A 178 19.02 14.39 -4.15
CA PRO A 178 20.26 14.18 -4.87
C PRO A 178 21.27 13.31 -4.12
N ALA A 179 21.34 13.43 -2.78
CA ALA A 179 22.29 12.67 -1.96
C ALA A 179 21.92 11.19 -1.92
N LYS A 180 20.63 10.85 -1.69
CA LYS A 180 20.14 9.46 -1.71
C LYS A 180 20.37 8.79 -3.06
N ILE A 181 20.05 9.47 -4.16
CA ILE A 181 20.31 8.95 -5.51
C ILE A 181 21.80 8.71 -5.74
N HIS A 182 22.65 9.66 -5.35
CA HIS A 182 24.09 9.50 -5.43
C HIS A 182 24.57 8.27 -4.62
N MET A 183 24.08 8.09 -3.39
CA MET A 183 24.43 6.95 -2.55
C MET A 183 24.07 5.60 -3.20
N VAL A 184 22.83 5.44 -3.68
CA VAL A 184 22.41 4.18 -4.31
C VAL A 184 23.21 3.93 -5.60
N ARG A 185 23.43 4.93 -6.45
CA ARG A 185 24.21 4.77 -7.67
C ARG A 185 25.66 4.38 -7.41
N THR A 186 26.28 4.92 -6.36
CA THR A 186 27.70 4.72 -6.07
C THR A 186 27.95 3.45 -5.26
N HIS A 187 27.10 3.16 -4.26
CA HIS A 187 27.29 2.07 -3.32
C HIS A 187 26.50 0.82 -3.68
N CYS A 188 25.42 0.95 -4.47
CA CYS A 188 24.56 -0.18 -4.83
C CYS A 188 24.40 -0.34 -6.36
N PRO A 189 25.50 -0.43 -7.14
CA PRO A 189 25.43 -0.54 -8.60
C PRO A 189 24.72 -1.82 -9.06
N SER A 190 24.65 -2.87 -8.23
CA SER A 190 23.96 -4.12 -8.52
C SER A 190 22.43 -4.03 -8.32
N VAL A 191 21.89 -2.92 -7.82
CA VAL A 191 20.44 -2.71 -7.76
C VAL A 191 19.90 -2.40 -9.17
N ASP A 192 18.91 -3.18 -9.64
CA ASP A 192 18.35 -3.07 -10.99
C ASP A 192 17.26 -2.00 -11.09
N VAL A 193 16.41 -1.90 -10.07
CA VAL A 193 15.24 -1.03 -10.02
C VAL A 193 15.26 -0.19 -8.75
N LEU A 194 15.05 1.11 -8.85
CA LEU A 194 14.87 1.96 -7.69
C LEU A 194 13.42 1.88 -7.20
N GLY A 195 13.22 1.42 -5.97
CA GLY A 195 11.93 1.54 -5.27
C GLY A 195 11.82 2.91 -4.59
N VAL A 196 10.68 3.56 -4.71
CA VAL A 196 10.46 4.86 -4.06
C VAL A 196 9.10 4.86 -3.35
N ASN A 197 9.12 5.10 -2.03
CA ASN A 197 7.92 5.44 -1.28
C ASN A 197 7.70 6.95 -1.42
N ALA A 198 6.60 7.34 -2.08
CA ALA A 198 6.34 8.75 -2.39
C ALA A 198 4.87 9.10 -2.16
N TYR A 199 4.60 9.98 -1.20
CA TYR A 199 3.25 10.47 -0.89
C TYR A 199 3.02 11.84 -1.51
N GLY A 200 3.17 12.96 -0.81
CA GLY A 200 3.06 14.28 -1.42
C GLY A 200 4.19 14.58 -2.40
N SER A 201 5.37 14.04 -2.17
CA SER A 201 6.54 14.18 -3.05
C SER A 201 6.37 13.54 -4.43
N ILE A 202 5.36 12.66 -4.61
CA ILE A 202 5.06 11.98 -5.89
C ILE A 202 4.80 12.99 -7.02
N GLU A 203 4.24 14.16 -6.70
CA GLU A 203 3.91 15.21 -7.68
C GLU A 203 5.12 15.65 -8.53
N LYS A 204 6.33 15.49 -7.99
CA LYS A 204 7.58 15.87 -8.68
C LYS A 204 8.48 14.67 -8.94
N LEU A 205 8.04 13.45 -8.65
CA LEU A 205 8.89 12.26 -8.70
C LEU A 205 9.48 12.02 -10.10
N PRO A 206 8.73 12.00 -11.22
CA PRO A 206 9.29 11.78 -12.54
C PRO A 206 10.35 12.81 -12.93
N LEU A 207 10.13 14.08 -12.59
CA LEU A 207 11.09 15.15 -12.82
C LEU A 207 12.36 14.96 -11.99
N ASN A 208 12.22 14.62 -10.72
CA ASN A 208 13.33 14.46 -9.78
C ASN A 208 14.18 13.21 -10.11
N ILE A 209 13.57 12.11 -10.53
CA ILE A 209 14.28 10.91 -11.02
C ILE A 209 15.29 11.31 -12.13
N ARG A 210 14.83 12.12 -13.08
CA ARG A 210 15.70 12.60 -14.18
C ARG A 210 16.73 13.60 -13.70
N ARG A 211 16.30 14.59 -12.92
CA ARG A 211 17.14 15.69 -12.44
C ARG A 211 18.26 15.21 -11.52
N PHE A 212 18.02 14.22 -10.69
CA PHE A 212 19.01 13.67 -9.76
C PHE A 212 19.89 12.60 -10.41
N GLY A 213 19.63 12.27 -11.70
CA GLY A 213 20.49 11.45 -12.53
C GLY A 213 20.35 9.95 -12.28
N TRP A 214 19.18 9.46 -11.85
CA TRP A 214 18.90 8.03 -11.89
C TRP A 214 18.67 7.60 -13.34
N ASP A 215 19.45 6.65 -13.85
CA ASP A 215 19.49 6.25 -15.25
C ASP A 215 18.88 4.86 -15.53
N LYS A 216 18.57 4.10 -14.48
CA LYS A 216 17.83 2.82 -14.53
C LYS A 216 16.31 3.07 -14.33
N PRO A 217 15.46 2.03 -14.46
CA PRO A 217 14.03 2.18 -14.19
C PRO A 217 13.74 2.32 -12.69
N TYR A 218 12.50 2.73 -12.38
CA TYR A 218 12.03 2.81 -11.00
C TYR A 218 10.61 2.26 -10.85
N LEU A 219 10.25 1.92 -9.60
CA LEU A 219 8.90 1.56 -9.15
C LEU A 219 8.46 2.54 -8.05
N VAL A 220 7.19 2.93 -8.05
CA VAL A 220 6.60 3.63 -6.91
C VAL A 220 6.09 2.58 -5.94
N THR A 221 6.89 2.31 -4.91
CA THR A 221 6.69 1.15 -4.03
C THR A 221 5.70 1.38 -2.89
N GLU A 222 5.47 2.63 -2.52
CA GLU A 222 4.34 3.08 -1.70
C GLU A 222 3.87 4.44 -2.17
N TRP A 223 2.56 4.60 -2.34
CA TRP A 223 1.95 5.87 -2.67
C TRP A 223 0.46 5.88 -2.32
N GLY A 224 -0.09 7.07 -2.25
CA GLY A 224 -1.50 7.26 -1.93
C GLY A 224 -1.82 8.75 -1.84
N VAL A 225 -2.46 9.18 -0.76
CA VAL A 225 -2.64 10.60 -0.42
C VAL A 225 -1.43 11.12 0.34
N ASN A 226 -1.36 12.42 0.58
CA ASN A 226 -0.33 12.99 1.44
C ASN A 226 -0.33 12.31 2.82
N GLY A 227 0.84 12.01 3.33
CA GLY A 227 0.98 11.41 4.66
C GLY A 227 0.59 12.38 5.79
N PRO A 228 0.29 11.86 6.99
CA PRO A 228 -0.03 12.72 8.13
C PRO A 228 1.11 13.68 8.51
N PHE A 229 2.34 13.35 8.11
CA PHE A 229 3.53 14.19 8.34
C PHE A 229 3.59 15.40 7.37
N GLU A 230 2.87 15.36 6.25
CA GLU A 230 2.76 16.44 5.26
C GLU A 230 1.47 17.26 5.41
N ALA A 231 0.54 16.80 6.26
CA ALA A 231 -0.80 17.38 6.36
C ALA A 231 -0.81 18.74 7.07
N PRO A 232 -1.67 19.66 6.65
CA PRO A 232 -1.96 20.87 7.41
C PRO A 232 -2.47 20.52 8.82
N LYS A 233 -2.14 21.38 9.79
CA LYS A 233 -2.56 21.23 11.18
C LYS A 233 -3.52 22.33 11.60
N THR A 234 -4.31 22.05 12.61
CA THR A 234 -5.07 23.06 13.36
C THR A 234 -4.15 23.87 14.26
N ALA A 235 -4.65 24.98 14.82
CA ALA A 235 -3.91 25.77 15.78
C ALA A 235 -3.50 25.00 17.06
N TRP A 236 -4.19 23.91 17.40
CA TRP A 236 -3.85 23.01 18.51
C TRP A 236 -3.07 21.74 18.09
N GLY A 237 -2.59 21.70 16.84
CA GLY A 237 -1.69 20.67 16.34
C GLY A 237 -2.35 19.42 15.74
N ALA A 238 -3.69 19.30 15.74
CA ALA A 238 -4.41 18.19 15.12
C ALA A 238 -4.22 18.20 13.59
N LYS A 239 -3.95 17.05 13.00
CA LYS A 239 -3.74 16.92 11.54
C LYS A 239 -5.08 16.90 10.80
N LYS A 240 -5.18 17.64 9.71
CA LYS A 240 -6.40 17.71 8.89
C LYS A 240 -6.36 16.66 7.81
N GLU A 241 -7.16 15.62 7.94
CA GLU A 241 -7.30 14.54 6.97
C GLU A 241 -8.31 14.93 5.90
N PRO A 242 -8.00 14.75 4.61
CA PRO A 242 -8.98 14.94 3.55
C PRO A 242 -10.11 13.91 3.63
N PRO A 243 -11.35 14.27 3.31
CA PRO A 243 -12.48 13.33 3.16
C PRO A 243 -12.20 12.20 2.14
N GLY A 244 -12.92 11.09 2.27
CA GLY A 244 -12.73 9.89 1.45
C GLY A 244 -12.79 10.14 -0.05
N GLY A 245 -13.81 10.84 -0.54
CA GLY A 245 -13.96 11.18 -1.95
C GLY A 245 -12.80 12.02 -2.49
N ILE A 246 -12.26 12.94 -1.69
CA ILE A 246 -11.06 13.73 -2.06
C ILE A 246 -9.81 12.83 -2.10
N LYS A 247 -9.71 11.86 -1.17
CA LYS A 247 -8.60 10.90 -1.17
C LYS A 247 -8.67 9.96 -2.38
N ALA A 248 -9.87 9.51 -2.74
CA ALA A 248 -10.11 8.66 -3.91
C ALA A 248 -9.73 9.39 -5.21
N ALA A 249 -10.23 10.61 -5.40
CA ALA A 249 -9.89 11.46 -6.55
C ALA A 249 -8.38 11.76 -6.64
N THR A 250 -7.72 12.00 -5.50
CA THR A 250 -6.26 12.21 -5.45
C THR A 250 -5.48 10.97 -5.90
N ARG A 251 -5.91 9.77 -5.48
CA ARG A 251 -5.26 8.52 -5.92
C ARG A 251 -5.41 8.30 -7.41
N LEU A 252 -6.63 8.46 -7.95
CA LEU A 252 -6.89 8.29 -9.37
C LEU A 252 -6.02 9.24 -10.21
N ARG A 253 -6.05 10.54 -9.90
CA ARG A 253 -5.24 11.54 -10.60
C ARG A 253 -3.74 11.23 -10.54
N ARG A 254 -3.21 10.86 -9.36
CA ARG A 254 -1.78 10.53 -9.21
C ARG A 254 -1.38 9.32 -10.04
N PHE A 255 -2.25 8.33 -10.12
CA PHE A 255 -1.98 7.18 -10.97
C PHE A 255 -1.97 7.59 -12.46
N GLU A 256 -3.03 8.26 -12.94
CA GLU A 256 -3.19 8.59 -14.35
C GLU A 256 -2.15 9.63 -14.83
N GLU A 257 -2.00 10.73 -14.10
CA GLU A 257 -1.21 11.88 -14.55
C GLU A 257 0.28 11.80 -14.20
N ILE A 258 0.68 10.93 -13.24
CA ILE A 258 2.06 10.89 -12.76
C ILE A 258 2.68 9.51 -12.99
N ILE A 259 2.05 8.44 -12.48
CA ILE A 259 2.63 7.09 -12.53
C ILE A 259 2.54 6.53 -13.94
N ALA A 260 1.34 6.43 -14.49
CA ALA A 260 1.09 5.89 -15.83
C ALA A 260 1.67 6.79 -16.93
N ALA A 261 1.69 8.10 -16.70
CA ALA A 261 2.25 9.07 -17.65
C ALA A 261 3.78 8.96 -17.82
N ASP A 262 4.51 8.41 -16.84
CA ASP A 262 5.97 8.20 -16.93
C ASP A 262 6.36 6.76 -17.36
N SER A 263 5.55 6.13 -18.21
CA SER A 263 5.74 4.74 -18.66
C SER A 263 7.13 4.44 -19.25
N ALA A 264 7.83 5.45 -19.74
CA ALA A 264 9.19 5.27 -20.27
C ALA A 264 10.24 4.91 -19.20
N ARG A 265 9.96 5.12 -17.92
CA ARG A 265 10.90 4.85 -16.81
C ARG A 265 10.25 4.20 -15.60
N CYS A 266 8.97 4.47 -15.34
CA CYS A 266 8.22 3.90 -14.24
C CYS A 266 7.66 2.53 -14.66
N LEU A 267 8.11 1.46 -14.00
CA LEU A 267 7.63 0.10 -14.26
C LEU A 267 6.26 -0.18 -13.64
N GLY A 268 5.68 0.81 -12.97
CA GLY A 268 4.38 0.73 -12.29
C GLY A 268 4.45 1.04 -10.81
N SER A 269 3.49 0.55 -10.03
CA SER A 269 3.36 0.98 -8.64
C SER A 269 2.62 0.03 -7.72
N TYR A 270 2.84 0.23 -6.41
CA TYR A 270 2.10 -0.43 -5.32
C TYR A 270 1.38 0.62 -4.47
N CYS A 271 0.04 0.70 -4.59
CA CYS A 271 -0.77 1.60 -3.77
C CYS A 271 -0.69 1.21 -2.28
N PHE A 272 -0.52 2.17 -1.43
CA PHE A 272 -0.52 2.00 0.02
C PHE A 272 -1.83 2.52 0.60
N LEU A 273 -2.65 1.69 1.19
CA LEU A 273 -2.51 0.31 1.59
C LEU A 273 -3.80 -0.45 1.23
N TRP A 274 -3.72 -1.63 0.61
CA TRP A 274 -4.85 -2.54 0.42
C TRP A 274 -5.14 -3.27 1.74
N GLY A 275 -5.74 -2.55 2.66
CA GLY A 275 -5.97 -2.92 4.03
C GLY A 275 -6.27 -1.70 4.90
N GLN A 276 -6.14 -1.84 6.21
CA GLN A 276 -6.33 -0.80 7.20
C GLN A 276 -5.07 -0.60 8.04
N LYS A 277 -4.81 0.63 8.45
CA LYS A 277 -3.71 0.99 9.34
C LYS A 277 -4.08 2.21 10.18
N GLN A 278 -3.80 2.14 11.49
CA GLN A 278 -3.84 3.30 12.36
C GLN A 278 -2.58 4.15 12.16
N GLU A 279 -2.74 5.34 11.58
CA GLU A 279 -1.69 6.35 11.46
C GLU A 279 -2.29 7.75 11.56
N SER A 280 -2.17 8.39 12.71
CA SER A 280 -2.95 9.55 13.15
C SER A 280 -4.44 9.26 13.30
N THR A 281 -5.06 8.72 12.27
CA THR A 281 -6.43 8.21 12.24
C THR A 281 -6.46 6.78 11.73
N ALA A 282 -7.58 6.10 11.90
CA ALA A 282 -7.79 4.76 11.36
C ALA A 282 -8.08 4.75 9.84
N THR A 283 -8.36 5.93 9.26
CA THR A 283 -8.86 6.08 7.90
C THR A 283 -7.86 6.74 6.94
N TRP A 284 -6.65 7.12 7.42
CA TRP A 284 -5.72 7.95 6.64
C TRP A 284 -5.29 7.31 5.32
N HIS A 285 -4.66 6.15 5.39
CA HIS A 285 -4.06 5.47 4.23
C HIS A 285 -4.88 4.30 3.70
N GLY A 286 -5.61 3.62 4.60
CA GLY A 286 -6.32 2.38 4.29
C GLY A 286 -7.36 2.54 3.19
N LEU A 287 -7.41 1.55 2.30
CA LEU A 287 -8.49 1.38 1.33
C LEU A 287 -9.66 0.56 1.91
N PHE A 288 -9.51 0.09 3.14
CA PHE A 288 -10.53 -0.59 3.92
C PHE A 288 -10.70 0.06 5.27
N LEU A 289 -11.91 0.02 5.80
CA LEU A 289 -12.21 0.41 7.16
C LEU A 289 -11.77 -0.69 8.15
N SER A 290 -11.80 -0.39 9.44
CA SER A 290 -11.35 -1.31 10.50
C SER A 290 -12.15 -2.60 10.59
N ASP A 291 -13.39 -2.59 10.12
CA ASP A 291 -14.29 -3.75 10.03
C ASP A 291 -14.20 -4.51 8.70
N GLY A 292 -13.27 -4.12 7.83
CA GLY A 292 -12.98 -4.78 6.56
C GLY A 292 -13.79 -4.30 5.36
N GLN A 293 -14.65 -3.29 5.51
CA GLN A 293 -15.43 -2.76 4.38
C GLN A 293 -14.56 -1.93 3.44
N PRO A 294 -14.70 -2.13 2.11
CA PRO A 294 -13.95 -1.36 1.11
C PRO A 294 -14.42 0.09 1.06
N THR A 295 -13.47 1.00 0.81
CA THR A 295 -13.77 2.43 0.68
C THR A 295 -13.86 2.87 -0.78
N ASP A 296 -14.34 4.09 -1.02
CA ASP A 296 -14.27 4.80 -2.29
C ASP A 296 -12.86 4.81 -2.92
N GLY A 297 -11.84 4.61 -2.11
CA GLY A 297 -10.46 4.40 -2.59
C GLY A 297 -10.28 3.10 -3.39
N VAL A 298 -11.04 2.03 -3.09
CA VAL A 298 -11.03 0.79 -3.88
C VAL A 298 -11.60 1.04 -5.27
N ASP A 299 -12.72 1.78 -5.36
CA ASP A 299 -13.33 2.14 -6.64
C ASP A 299 -12.39 3.00 -7.50
N ALA A 300 -11.68 3.94 -6.87
CA ALA A 300 -10.67 4.75 -7.56
C ALA A 300 -9.52 3.91 -8.10
N MET A 301 -9.06 2.89 -7.36
CA MET A 301 -8.01 1.99 -7.83
C MET A 301 -8.52 1.04 -8.92
N HIS A 302 -9.77 0.57 -8.83
CA HIS A 302 -10.40 -0.19 -9.92
C HIS A 302 -10.40 0.64 -11.22
N ARG A 303 -10.86 1.90 -11.15
CA ARG A 303 -10.83 2.82 -12.29
C ARG A 303 -9.42 3.03 -12.82
N ALA A 304 -8.44 3.22 -11.94
CA ALA A 304 -7.04 3.43 -12.29
C ALA A 304 -6.45 2.24 -13.07
N TRP A 305 -6.76 1.02 -12.66
CA TRP A 305 -6.14 -0.18 -13.23
C TRP A 305 -6.89 -0.75 -14.44
N THR A 306 -8.22 -0.59 -14.49
CA THR A 306 -9.04 -1.13 -15.58
C THR A 306 -9.42 -0.10 -16.64
N GLY A 307 -9.35 1.18 -16.33
CA GLY A 307 -9.87 2.26 -17.16
C GLY A 307 -11.38 2.49 -17.02
N GLU A 308 -12.09 1.71 -16.20
CA GLU A 308 -13.54 1.80 -16.04
C GLU A 308 -13.93 1.88 -14.56
N TRP A 309 -15.05 2.56 -14.26
CA TRP A 309 -15.59 2.55 -12.92
C TRP A 309 -16.29 1.23 -12.63
N PRO A 310 -16.25 0.72 -11.38
CA PRO A 310 -17.07 -0.44 -11.04
C PRO A 310 -18.56 -0.11 -11.16
N THR A 311 -19.39 -1.13 -11.46
CA THR A 311 -20.84 -0.97 -11.66
C THR A 311 -21.52 -0.38 -10.43
N THR A 312 -21.11 -0.79 -9.24
CA THR A 312 -21.57 -0.22 -7.98
C THR A 312 -20.42 0.55 -7.35
N ARG A 313 -20.69 1.78 -6.90
CA ARG A 313 -19.69 2.66 -6.30
C ARG A 313 -20.05 3.02 -4.88
N ALA A 314 -19.03 3.20 -4.05
CA ALA A 314 -19.17 3.79 -2.73
C ALA A 314 -19.70 5.23 -2.83
N PRO A 315 -20.48 5.70 -1.86
CA PRO A 315 -20.72 7.15 -1.70
C PRO A 315 -19.38 7.86 -1.49
N GLY A 316 -19.15 8.99 -2.13
CA GLY A 316 -17.92 9.77 -1.99
C GLY A 316 -18.15 10.96 -1.07
N ILE A 317 -17.69 10.94 0.19
CA ILE A 317 -17.75 12.13 1.05
C ILE A 317 -16.67 13.11 0.60
N VAL A 318 -17.08 14.34 0.21
CA VAL A 318 -16.16 15.37 -0.31
C VAL A 318 -15.95 16.54 0.64
N ASP A 319 -16.90 16.83 1.54
CA ASP A 319 -16.72 17.84 2.59
C ASP A 319 -17.49 17.47 3.87
N LEU A 320 -16.98 17.95 5.00
CA LEU A 320 -17.66 18.03 6.30
C LEU A 320 -17.67 19.47 6.74
N LYS A 321 -18.85 20.02 7.01
CA LYS A 321 -19.02 21.41 7.45
C LYS A 321 -19.59 21.46 8.86
N LEU A 322 -18.82 21.98 9.79
CA LEU A 322 -19.28 22.29 11.14
C LEU A 322 -19.51 23.80 11.26
N LYS A 323 -20.75 24.22 11.64
CA LYS A 323 -21.14 25.63 11.68
C LYS A 323 -20.84 26.33 10.33
N GLY A 324 -21.15 25.69 9.21
CA GLY A 324 -20.95 26.22 7.87
C GLY A 324 -19.47 26.32 7.40
N LYS A 325 -18.51 25.90 8.20
CA LYS A 325 -17.07 25.89 7.85
C LYS A 325 -16.60 24.48 7.49
N GLY A 326 -16.00 24.32 6.31
CA GLY A 326 -15.51 23.03 5.81
C GLY A 326 -14.32 22.46 6.58
N TRP A 327 -13.98 21.21 6.31
CA TRP A 327 -12.96 20.41 7.00
C TRP A 327 -11.55 21.04 7.08
N ARG A 328 -11.23 21.98 6.15
CA ARG A 328 -9.92 22.66 6.13
C ARG A 328 -9.79 23.74 7.20
N LYS A 329 -10.89 24.15 7.84
CA LYS A 329 -10.89 25.22 8.85
C LYS A 329 -10.66 24.67 10.26
N ASP A 330 -10.32 25.54 11.18
CA ASP A 330 -10.26 25.25 12.61
C ASP A 330 -11.66 25.41 13.22
N HIS A 331 -12.05 24.47 14.05
CA HIS A 331 -13.34 24.41 14.71
C HIS A 331 -13.15 24.43 16.21
N VAL A 332 -13.64 25.49 16.84
CA VAL A 332 -13.65 25.63 18.30
C VAL A 332 -15.12 25.74 18.74
N VAL A 333 -15.50 24.94 19.71
CA VAL A 333 -16.85 24.81 20.25
C VAL A 333 -16.80 24.88 21.77
N GLN A 334 -17.98 25.09 22.41
CA GLN A 334 -18.11 25.12 23.86
C GLN A 334 -18.44 23.71 24.41
N VAL A 335 -18.13 23.44 25.66
CA VAL A 335 -18.58 22.23 26.35
C VAL A 335 -20.09 22.12 26.29
N GLY A 336 -20.62 20.93 25.99
CA GLY A 336 -22.03 20.64 25.93
C GLY A 336 -22.81 21.35 24.80
N GLU A 337 -22.12 22.02 23.88
CA GLU A 337 -22.76 22.67 22.73
C GLU A 337 -23.38 21.63 21.78
N VAL A 338 -24.62 21.85 21.33
CA VAL A 338 -25.22 21.04 20.26
C VAL A 338 -24.58 21.44 18.93
N LEU A 339 -23.99 20.47 18.28
CA LEU A 339 -23.23 20.62 17.03
C LEU A 339 -24.01 20.03 15.88
N ARG A 340 -24.06 20.77 14.77
CA ARG A 340 -24.64 20.34 13.51
C ARG A 340 -23.55 20.23 12.47
N LEU A 341 -23.34 19.00 11.97
CA LEU A 341 -22.37 18.62 10.97
C LEU A 341 -23.10 18.35 9.65
N GLU A 342 -22.79 19.11 8.63
CA GLU A 342 -23.31 18.91 7.28
C GLU A 342 -22.28 18.10 6.48
N VAL A 343 -22.76 17.06 5.79
CA VAL A 343 -21.90 16.14 5.01
C VAL A 343 -22.22 16.32 3.54
N GLU A 344 -21.23 16.63 2.74
CA GLU A 344 -21.37 16.72 1.28
C GLU A 344 -20.92 15.43 0.63
N VAL A 345 -21.80 14.81 -0.16
CA VAL A 345 -21.59 13.46 -0.72
C VAL A 345 -21.84 13.46 -2.22
N GLU A 346 -20.94 12.85 -2.95
CA GLU A 346 -21.08 12.52 -4.38
C GLU A 346 -21.35 11.03 -4.57
N ASN A 347 -21.84 10.64 -5.74
CA ASN A 347 -22.08 9.25 -6.15
C ASN A 347 -22.97 8.45 -5.18
N HIS A 348 -23.93 9.09 -4.52
CA HIS A 348 -24.86 8.40 -3.66
C HIS A 348 -26.09 7.93 -4.45
N GLY A 349 -26.39 6.63 -4.35
CA GLY A 349 -27.68 6.07 -4.74
C GLY A 349 -28.79 6.41 -3.74
N ALA A 350 -29.97 5.84 -3.92
CA ALA A 350 -31.16 6.18 -3.13
C ALA A 350 -31.07 5.83 -1.62
N ALA A 351 -30.18 4.92 -1.23
CA ALA A 351 -30.04 4.48 0.15
C ALA A 351 -28.58 4.57 0.63
N VAL A 352 -28.36 5.36 1.66
CA VAL A 352 -27.06 5.50 2.35
C VAL A 352 -27.26 5.23 3.83
N LEU A 353 -26.48 4.28 4.36
CA LEU A 353 -26.39 4.01 5.79
C LEU A 353 -25.31 4.91 6.39
N TRP A 354 -25.70 5.68 7.38
CA TRP A 354 -24.80 6.59 8.09
C TRP A 354 -24.40 6.01 9.45
N THR A 355 -23.12 6.10 9.77
CA THR A 355 -22.61 5.85 11.12
C THR A 355 -21.62 6.94 11.51
N CYS A 356 -21.63 7.28 12.80
CA CYS A 356 -20.78 8.32 13.37
C CYS A 356 -20.10 7.81 14.62
N ALA A 357 -18.89 8.33 14.88
CA ALA A 357 -18.14 8.01 16.10
C ALA A 357 -17.31 9.22 16.54
N LEU A 358 -17.06 9.31 17.83
CA LEU A 358 -16.29 10.39 18.44
C LEU A 358 -15.06 9.81 19.15
N PHE A 359 -13.89 10.41 18.92
CA PHE A 359 -12.66 10.02 19.56
C PHE A 359 -11.92 11.22 20.13
N PRO A 360 -11.07 11.03 21.15
CA PRO A 360 -10.08 12.04 21.50
C PRO A 360 -9.09 12.18 20.34
N GLU A 361 -8.47 13.35 20.19
CA GLU A 361 -7.44 13.54 19.15
C GLU A 361 -6.19 12.71 19.47
N SER A 362 -5.57 12.14 18.45
CA SER A 362 -4.36 11.36 18.61
C SER A 362 -3.17 12.23 19.04
N THR A 363 -2.49 11.83 20.09
CA THR A 363 -1.25 12.45 20.57
C THR A 363 0.01 11.72 20.11
N SER A 364 -0.13 10.70 19.25
CA SER A 364 1.01 9.91 18.78
C SER A 364 1.97 10.74 17.92
N THR A 365 3.25 10.69 18.27
CA THR A 365 4.36 11.29 17.52
C THR A 365 5.08 10.30 16.61
N LYS A 366 4.65 9.02 16.61
CA LYS A 366 5.26 7.96 15.79
C LYS A 366 5.08 8.23 14.30
N THR A 367 6.11 7.92 13.52
CA THR A 367 6.19 8.14 12.07
C THR A 367 6.80 6.92 11.36
N GLY A 368 6.93 6.96 10.06
CA GLY A 368 7.68 5.97 9.28
C GLY A 368 7.10 4.56 9.32
N GLY A 369 5.80 4.45 9.45
CA GLY A 369 5.14 3.15 9.47
C GLY A 369 5.06 2.47 10.83
N ASP A 370 5.59 3.08 11.89
CA ASP A 370 5.56 2.52 13.25
C ASP A 370 4.12 2.32 13.75
N ARG A 371 3.91 1.22 14.49
CA ARG A 371 2.59 0.88 15.00
C ARG A 371 2.10 1.93 15.99
N GLN A 372 0.93 2.49 15.71
CA GLN A 372 0.18 3.36 16.62
C GLN A 372 -0.97 2.58 17.26
N ALA A 373 -1.27 2.88 18.53
CA ALA A 373 -2.42 2.31 19.21
C ALA A 373 -3.72 2.87 18.65
N SER A 374 -4.75 2.04 18.59
CA SER A 374 -6.11 2.49 18.32
C SER A 374 -6.62 3.36 19.48
N LEU A 375 -7.42 4.35 19.16
CA LEU A 375 -8.04 5.21 20.16
C LEU A 375 -9.33 4.55 20.69
N THR A 376 -9.68 4.87 21.92
CA THR A 376 -10.97 4.47 22.51
C THR A 376 -12.03 5.51 22.14
N GLU A 377 -13.17 5.03 21.70
CA GLU A 377 -14.31 5.88 21.36
C GLU A 377 -14.86 6.58 22.61
N VAL A 378 -15.23 7.86 22.45
CA VAL A 378 -15.97 8.62 23.47
C VAL A 378 -17.45 8.38 23.26
N PRO A 379 -18.20 7.96 24.29
CA PRO A 379 -19.64 7.79 24.17
C PRO A 379 -20.32 9.10 23.73
N ALA A 380 -21.08 9.03 22.65
CA ALA A 380 -21.85 10.15 22.11
C ALA A 380 -23.12 9.62 21.41
N SER A 381 -24.20 10.38 21.50
CA SER A 381 -25.42 10.11 20.74
C SER A 381 -25.42 10.97 19.48
N PHE A 382 -25.72 10.35 18.36
CA PHE A 382 -25.78 11.01 17.05
C PHE A 382 -27.19 10.88 16.49
N GLU A 383 -27.78 12.02 16.07
CA GLU A 383 -29.03 12.05 15.33
C GLU A 383 -28.72 12.34 13.87
N VAL A 384 -29.17 11.46 12.98
CA VAL A 384 -28.97 11.61 11.53
C VAL A 384 -30.28 11.94 10.89
N SER A 385 -30.40 13.15 10.38
CA SER A 385 -31.62 13.64 9.69
C SER A 385 -31.61 13.26 8.20
N PRO A 386 -32.77 13.19 7.53
CA PRO A 386 -32.86 13.09 6.09
C PRO A 386 -32.14 14.27 5.41
N GLY A 387 -31.27 13.96 4.45
CA GLY A 387 -30.21 14.85 3.96
C GLY A 387 -29.01 14.77 4.90
N PRO A 388 -27.77 14.74 4.42
CA PRO A 388 -26.61 14.32 5.19
C PRO A 388 -26.23 15.32 6.31
N VAL A 389 -27.08 15.42 7.31
CA VAL A 389 -26.91 16.26 8.51
C VAL A 389 -26.87 15.38 9.75
N VAL A 390 -25.81 15.54 10.53
CA VAL A 390 -25.57 14.82 11.78
C VAL A 390 -25.58 15.82 12.94
N GLU A 391 -26.41 15.59 13.94
CA GLU A 391 -26.42 16.38 15.18
C GLU A 391 -25.88 15.56 16.34
N PHE A 392 -25.06 16.17 17.18
CA PHE A 392 -24.48 15.57 18.39
C PHE A 392 -24.09 16.65 19.39
N THR A 393 -23.92 16.26 20.65
CA THR A 393 -23.48 17.18 21.70
C THR A 393 -21.97 17.09 21.90
N ALA A 394 -21.31 18.24 21.96
CA ALA A 394 -19.87 18.31 22.29
C ALA A 394 -19.60 17.74 23.68
N PRO A 395 -18.46 17.09 23.90
CA PRO A 395 -18.05 16.58 25.20
C PRO A 395 -18.10 17.63 26.30
N GLN A 396 -18.39 17.19 27.54
CA GLN A 396 -18.39 18.03 28.72
C GLN A 396 -16.97 18.38 29.21
N GLU A 397 -15.98 17.60 28.81
CA GLU A 397 -14.59 17.84 29.13
C GLU A 397 -13.91 18.66 28.05
N PRO A 398 -13.24 19.80 28.41
CA PRO A 398 -12.43 20.55 27.45
C PRO A 398 -11.28 19.67 26.91
N GLY A 399 -11.04 19.76 25.58
CA GLY A 399 -10.00 18.96 24.95
C GLY A 399 -10.11 18.96 23.44
N ALA A 400 -9.13 18.34 22.79
CA ALA A 400 -9.17 18.12 21.35
C ALA A 400 -9.83 16.77 21.02
N TYR A 401 -10.78 16.80 20.12
CA TYR A 401 -11.57 15.64 19.69
C TYR A 401 -11.65 15.56 18.17
N ARG A 402 -12.09 14.41 17.68
CA ARG A 402 -12.32 14.15 16.25
C ARG A 402 -13.61 13.38 16.07
N VAL A 403 -14.53 13.94 15.30
CA VAL A 403 -15.74 13.25 14.86
C VAL A 403 -15.46 12.55 13.54
N PHE A 404 -15.89 11.30 13.43
CA PHE A 404 -15.87 10.51 12.20
C PHE A 404 -17.30 10.35 11.69
N VAL A 405 -17.45 10.43 10.38
CA VAL A 405 -18.67 10.11 9.67
C VAL A 405 -18.35 9.09 8.60
N ARG A 406 -19.21 8.11 8.46
CA ARG A 406 -19.15 7.07 7.46
C ARG A 406 -20.47 6.99 6.72
N ALA A 407 -20.41 6.88 5.41
CA ALA A 407 -21.52 6.67 4.50
C ALA A 407 -21.31 5.38 3.73
N CYS A 408 -22.23 4.43 3.81
CA CYS A 408 -22.15 3.16 3.08
C CYS A 408 -23.38 2.97 2.19
N ASN A 409 -23.18 2.35 1.03
CA ASN A 409 -24.28 1.89 0.20
C ASN A 409 -24.82 0.53 0.67
N THR A 410 -25.82 0.00 -0.01
CA THR A 410 -26.47 -1.29 0.32
C THR A 410 -25.60 -2.51 0.03
N THR A 411 -24.43 -2.35 -0.56
CA THR A 411 -23.45 -3.40 -0.84
C THR A 411 -22.19 -3.26 0.02
N ASP A 412 -22.30 -2.55 1.13
CA ASP A 412 -21.23 -2.35 2.12
C ASP A 412 -19.96 -1.65 1.58
N GLN A 413 -20.06 -0.93 0.47
CA GLN A 413 -19.00 -0.05 0.00
C GLN A 413 -19.19 1.32 0.67
N CYS A 414 -18.11 1.87 1.23
CA CYS A 414 -18.21 2.99 2.14
C CYS A 414 -17.31 4.16 1.73
N SER A 415 -17.63 5.34 2.21
CA SER A 415 -16.71 6.47 2.32
C SER A 415 -16.65 6.92 3.76
N SER A 416 -15.52 7.48 4.15
CA SER A 416 -15.35 8.05 5.49
C SER A 416 -14.73 9.42 5.44
N ALA A 417 -15.15 10.27 6.37
CA ALA A 417 -14.51 11.55 6.60
C ALA A 417 -14.44 11.83 8.10
N ASN A 418 -13.54 12.69 8.50
CA ASN A 418 -13.41 13.09 9.88
C ASN A 418 -13.05 14.58 10.00
N LEU A 419 -13.35 15.14 11.16
CA LEU A 419 -13.13 16.54 11.42
C LEU A 419 -12.61 16.73 12.85
N PRO A 420 -11.37 17.27 13.02
CA PRO A 420 -10.86 17.64 14.33
C PRO A 420 -11.49 18.93 14.84
N PHE A 421 -11.88 18.96 16.12
CA PHE A 421 -12.38 20.16 16.79
C PHE A 421 -11.87 20.29 18.22
N LEU A 422 -11.81 21.52 18.72
CA LEU A 422 -11.39 21.83 20.08
C LEU A 422 -12.60 22.22 20.91
N VAL A 423 -12.84 21.50 21.99
CA VAL A 423 -13.82 21.85 23.03
C VAL A 423 -13.16 22.80 24.01
N SER A 424 -13.63 24.03 24.12
CA SER A 424 -13.13 25.02 25.04
C SER A 424 -13.99 25.08 26.31
N ALA A 425 -13.34 25.37 27.44
CA ALA A 425 -14.03 25.66 28.69
C ALA A 425 -15.00 26.87 28.51
N PRO A 426 -16.07 26.95 29.30
CA PRO A 426 -16.92 28.13 29.29
C PRO A 426 -16.07 29.39 29.52
N LYS A 427 -16.35 30.44 28.74
CA LYS A 427 -15.76 31.76 29.07
C LYS A 427 -16.29 32.19 30.44
N LYS A 428 -15.40 32.39 31.38
CA LYS A 428 -15.75 33.01 32.69
C LYS A 428 -16.29 34.40 32.49
#